data_dd2e07fb89064e1b39fc60f95b27afd8
#
_entry.id   dd2e07fb89064e1b39fc60f95b27afd8
#
_cell.length_a   1.000
_cell.length_b   1.000
_cell.length_c   1.000
_cell.angle_alpha   90.00
_cell.angle_beta   90.00
_cell.angle_gamma   90.00
#
_symmetry.space_group_name_H-M   'P 1'
#
loop_
_entity.id
_entity.type
_entity.pdbx_description
1 polymer ?
#
loop_
_entity_poly.entity_id
_entity_poly.type
_entity_poly.pdbx_seq_one_letter_code
_entity_poly.pdbx_strand_id
1 'polypeptide(L)'
;MNNRDDINSSIDNIKSHMGDPTKGLPEELFVFATTITPMINVDLLVKNDKGQVLMSWRDDLCGTGWHIPGGIIRFKETFHERLIKVGESELHAKITHDDDPCMINQIILKQDVRGHFVSLLYRCYLPDDYVIDNGDIKEGQSGFLKWIDRCPDEFVTGQRDIYNNLWD
;
A
#
# COMPACT_ATOMS: atom_id res chain seq x y z
N MET A 1 -23.55 18.27 31.19
CA MET A 1 -23.58 17.50 29.91
C MET A 1 -22.79 16.23 30.13
N ASN A 2 -23.31 15.08 29.72
CA ASN A 2 -22.64 13.80 29.93
C ASN A 2 -21.58 13.62 28.83
N ASN A 3 -20.35 13.26 29.18
CA ASN A 3 -19.24 13.04 28.22
C ASN A 3 -19.63 12.12 27.03
N ARG A 4 -20.60 11.22 27.25
CA ARG A 4 -21.12 10.33 26.20
C ARG A 4 -21.96 11.06 25.15
N ASP A 5 -22.72 12.07 25.54
CA ASP A 5 -23.57 12.86 24.64
C ASP A 5 -22.69 13.76 23.76
N ASP A 6 -21.61 14.29 24.31
CA ASP A 6 -20.61 15.08 23.58
C ASP A 6 -19.87 14.24 22.53
N ILE A 7 -19.50 13.00 22.87
CA ILE A 7 -18.87 12.05 21.93
C ILE A 7 -19.83 11.69 20.80
N ASN A 8 -21.10 11.34 21.12
CA ASN A 8 -22.09 10.99 20.10
C ASN A 8 -22.32 12.14 19.12
N SER A 9 -22.48 13.36 19.64
CA SER A 9 -22.64 14.56 18.81
C SER A 9 -21.45 14.79 17.87
N SER A 10 -20.23 14.59 18.37
CA SER A 10 -19.01 14.69 17.58
C SER A 10 -18.94 13.63 16.47
N ILE A 11 -19.30 12.38 16.78
CA ILE A 11 -19.39 11.28 15.82
C ILE A 11 -20.41 11.57 14.73
N ASP A 12 -21.60 12.07 15.09
CA ASP A 12 -22.64 12.38 14.12
C ASP A 12 -22.23 13.53 13.20
N ASN A 13 -21.51 14.53 13.72
CA ASN A 13 -20.91 15.59 12.91
C ASN A 13 -19.88 15.02 11.93
N ILE A 14 -18.98 14.17 12.37
CA ILE A 14 -17.98 13.50 11.50
C ILE A 14 -18.71 12.71 10.40
N LYS A 15 -19.70 11.90 10.74
CA LYS A 15 -20.46 11.10 9.78
C LYS A 15 -21.14 11.97 8.70
N SER A 16 -21.63 13.16 9.07
CA SER A 16 -22.28 14.06 8.12
C SER A 16 -21.32 14.63 7.06
N HIS A 17 -20.01 14.63 7.31
CA HIS A 17 -18.98 15.15 6.42
C HIS A 17 -18.11 14.05 5.78
N MET A 18 -18.26 12.79 6.21
CA MET A 18 -17.40 11.68 5.78
C MET A 18 -17.57 11.30 4.30
N GLY A 19 -18.76 11.51 3.74
CA GLY A 19 -19.08 11.03 2.40
C GLY A 19 -19.24 9.51 2.34
N ASP A 20 -18.92 8.93 1.17
CA ASP A 20 -18.97 7.47 0.96
C ASP A 20 -17.60 6.84 1.30
N PRO A 21 -17.47 6.12 2.43
CA PRO A 21 -16.20 5.57 2.86
C PRO A 21 -15.67 4.45 1.94
N THR A 22 -16.50 3.89 1.06
CA THR A 22 -16.05 2.90 0.08
C THR A 22 -15.17 3.53 -1.01
N LYS A 23 -15.28 4.85 -1.20
CA LYS A 23 -14.46 5.64 -2.14
C LYS A 23 -13.21 6.22 -1.50
N GLY A 24 -13.07 6.06 -0.19
CA GLY A 24 -12.01 6.62 0.64
C GLY A 24 -12.56 7.63 1.65
N LEU A 25 -11.71 8.05 2.56
CA LEU A 25 -12.04 9.05 3.57
C LEU A 25 -11.45 10.42 3.19
N PRO A 26 -12.04 11.54 3.63
CA PRO A 26 -11.35 12.82 3.66
C PRO A 26 -10.00 12.68 4.38
N GLU A 27 -8.98 13.43 3.94
CA GLU A 27 -7.60 13.27 4.43
C GLU A 27 -7.50 13.40 5.95
N GLU A 28 -8.16 14.38 6.55
CA GLU A 28 -8.13 14.61 8.00
C GLU A 28 -8.74 13.44 8.77
N LEU A 29 -9.82 12.86 8.24
CA LEU A 29 -10.47 11.70 8.86
C LEU A 29 -9.63 10.44 8.66
N PHE A 30 -9.00 10.28 7.49
CA PHE A 30 -8.07 9.18 7.25
C PHE A 30 -6.88 9.25 8.21
N VAL A 31 -6.23 10.41 8.33
CA VAL A 31 -5.14 10.64 9.26
C VAL A 31 -5.56 10.30 10.70
N PHE A 32 -6.72 10.82 11.16
CA PHE A 32 -7.25 10.50 12.48
C PHE A 32 -7.46 8.99 12.66
N ALA A 33 -8.10 8.30 11.71
CA ALA A 33 -8.32 6.86 11.79
C ALA A 33 -7.00 6.08 11.97
N THR A 34 -5.91 6.51 11.32
CA THR A 34 -4.61 5.86 11.42
C THR A 34 -3.91 6.02 12.76
N THR A 35 -4.39 6.90 13.63
CA THR A 35 -3.89 7.07 15.01
C THR A 35 -4.59 6.15 16.00
N ILE A 36 -5.74 5.56 15.65
CA ILE A 36 -6.59 4.79 16.57
C ILE A 36 -6.78 3.33 16.16
N THR A 37 -6.41 2.95 14.92
CA THR A 37 -6.55 1.58 14.44
C THR A 37 -5.42 1.21 13.47
N PRO A 38 -4.97 -0.07 13.44
CA PRO A 38 -4.08 -0.55 12.39
C PRO A 38 -4.72 -0.43 11.01
N MET A 39 -3.91 -0.14 9.99
CA MET A 39 -4.32 -0.17 8.59
C MET A 39 -4.03 -1.55 8.00
N ILE A 40 -4.95 -2.06 7.20
CA ILE A 40 -4.74 -3.29 6.43
C ILE A 40 -4.28 -2.88 5.03
N ASN A 41 -3.16 -3.44 4.59
CA ASN A 41 -2.55 -3.15 3.30
C ASN A 41 -2.39 -4.45 2.49
N VAL A 42 -2.60 -4.40 1.19
CA VAL A 42 -2.18 -5.44 0.26
C VAL A 42 -0.95 -4.98 -0.48
N ASP A 43 0.06 -5.84 -0.61
CA ASP A 43 1.30 -5.60 -1.33
C ASP A 43 1.45 -6.63 -2.45
N LEU A 44 1.93 -6.20 -3.62
CA LEU A 44 2.03 -6.99 -4.84
C LEU A 44 3.46 -7.48 -5.04
N LEU A 45 3.72 -8.76 -4.75
CA LEU A 45 4.98 -9.41 -5.11
C LEU A 45 4.92 -9.86 -6.57
N VAL A 46 5.55 -9.10 -7.44
CA VAL A 46 5.71 -9.45 -8.86
C VAL A 46 7.17 -9.81 -9.13
N LYS A 47 7.40 -11.03 -9.61
CA LYS A 47 8.74 -11.50 -10.02
C LYS A 47 8.74 -11.85 -11.50
N ASN A 48 9.85 -11.55 -12.18
CA ASN A 48 10.09 -12.04 -13.54
C ASN A 48 10.87 -13.36 -13.53
N ASP A 49 11.09 -13.95 -14.72
CA ASP A 49 11.81 -15.22 -14.91
C ASP A 49 13.28 -15.18 -14.43
N LYS A 50 13.85 -13.98 -14.24
CA LYS A 50 15.19 -13.80 -13.70
C LYS A 50 15.23 -13.71 -12.17
N GLY A 51 14.06 -13.82 -11.51
CA GLY A 51 13.93 -13.66 -10.07
C GLY A 51 13.98 -12.21 -9.57
N GLN A 52 13.99 -11.22 -10.48
CA GLN A 52 13.93 -9.81 -10.11
C GLN A 52 12.53 -9.46 -9.61
N VAL A 53 12.45 -8.57 -8.64
CA VAL A 53 11.20 -8.04 -8.07
C VAL A 53 10.88 -6.69 -8.70
N LEU A 54 9.64 -6.50 -9.13
CA LEU A 54 9.16 -5.19 -9.60
C LEU A 54 8.90 -4.28 -8.41
N MET A 55 9.58 -3.15 -8.38
CA MET A 55 9.43 -2.15 -7.34
C MET A 55 9.11 -0.79 -7.93
N SER A 56 8.47 0.04 -7.13
CA SER A 56 8.17 1.43 -7.42
C SER A 56 8.99 2.36 -6.54
N TRP A 57 9.45 3.48 -7.07
CA TRP A 57 10.08 4.53 -6.26
C TRP A 57 9.01 5.38 -5.59
N ARG A 58 9.22 5.70 -4.35
CA ARG A 58 8.38 6.61 -3.55
C ARG A 58 9.20 7.80 -3.08
N ASP A 59 8.58 8.97 -3.12
CA ASP A 59 9.12 10.19 -2.51
C ASP A 59 7.92 11.00 -2.01
N ASP A 60 7.47 10.69 -0.81
CA ASP A 60 6.30 11.31 -0.16
C ASP A 60 6.47 11.34 1.37
N LEU A 61 5.43 11.79 2.07
CA LEU A 61 5.41 11.86 3.54
C LEU A 61 5.60 10.51 4.25
N CYS A 62 5.50 9.39 3.53
CA CYS A 62 5.69 8.05 4.07
C CYS A 62 7.12 7.54 3.91
N GLY A 63 7.97 8.32 3.25
CA GLY A 63 9.40 8.04 3.06
C GLY A 63 9.86 8.16 1.62
N THR A 64 11.17 8.11 1.45
CA THR A 64 11.85 8.13 0.14
C THR A 64 12.55 6.80 -0.06
N GLY A 65 12.41 6.21 -1.24
CA GLY A 65 13.09 4.95 -1.60
C GLY A 65 12.21 3.99 -2.37
N TRP A 66 12.77 2.83 -2.67
CA TRP A 66 12.06 1.73 -3.30
C TRP A 66 11.01 1.13 -2.36
N HIS A 67 9.87 0.73 -2.89
CA HIS A 67 8.85 0.00 -2.15
C HIS A 67 8.16 -1.05 -3.03
N ILE A 68 7.60 -2.06 -2.38
CA ILE A 68 6.71 -3.01 -3.04
C ILE A 68 5.39 -2.29 -3.32
N PRO A 69 4.90 -2.27 -4.57
CA PRO A 69 3.60 -1.67 -4.91
C PRO A 69 2.48 -2.21 -4.03
N GLY A 70 1.64 -1.31 -3.52
CA GLY A 70 0.61 -1.74 -2.58
C GLY A 70 -0.39 -0.65 -2.23
N GLY A 71 -1.45 -1.03 -1.52
CA GLY A 71 -2.50 -0.10 -1.17
C GLY A 71 -3.32 -0.49 0.03
N ILE A 72 -3.74 0.52 0.79
CA ILE A 72 -4.62 0.35 1.95
C ILE A 72 -6.02 -0.03 1.46
N ILE A 73 -6.60 -1.06 2.07
CA ILE A 73 -7.94 -1.53 1.78
C ILE A 73 -8.96 -0.52 2.28
N ARG A 74 -9.92 -0.19 1.45
CA ARG A 74 -11.02 0.71 1.80
C ARG A 74 -12.15 -0.05 2.48
N PHE A 75 -13.05 0.69 3.11
CA PHE A 75 -14.21 0.11 3.76
C PHE A 75 -15.06 -0.73 2.79
N LYS A 76 -15.34 -2.00 3.16
CA LYS A 76 -16.07 -2.99 2.34
C LYS A 76 -15.43 -3.36 1.01
N GLU A 77 -14.16 -3.04 0.80
CA GLU A 77 -13.41 -3.46 -0.36
C GLU A 77 -12.79 -4.84 -0.10
N THR A 78 -12.88 -5.73 -1.07
CA THR A 78 -12.22 -7.04 -1.02
C THR A 78 -10.73 -6.92 -1.32
N PHE A 79 -9.93 -7.90 -0.90
CA PHE A 79 -8.51 -7.98 -1.24
C PHE A 79 -8.30 -8.00 -2.76
N HIS A 80 -9.11 -8.80 -3.46
CA HIS A 80 -9.07 -8.88 -4.92
C HIS A 80 -9.27 -7.50 -5.58
N GLU A 81 -10.33 -6.77 -5.20
CA GLU A 81 -10.59 -5.44 -5.77
C GLU A 81 -9.44 -4.47 -5.52
N ARG A 82 -8.81 -4.52 -4.32
CA ARG A 82 -7.67 -3.65 -4.03
C ARG A 82 -6.44 -4.05 -4.85
N LEU A 83 -6.12 -5.34 -4.94
CA LEU A 83 -4.99 -5.84 -5.74
C LEU A 83 -5.10 -5.41 -7.20
N ILE A 84 -6.28 -5.59 -7.82
CA ILE A 84 -6.53 -5.15 -9.21
C ILE A 84 -6.34 -3.65 -9.35
N LYS A 85 -6.91 -2.83 -8.44
CA LYS A 85 -6.75 -1.37 -8.47
C LYS A 85 -5.31 -0.92 -8.31
N VAL A 86 -4.52 -1.58 -7.46
CA VAL A 86 -3.08 -1.28 -7.31
C VAL A 86 -2.33 -1.65 -8.60
N GLY A 87 -2.60 -2.83 -9.18
CA GLY A 87 -2.04 -3.23 -10.46
C GLY A 87 -2.31 -2.19 -11.56
N GLU A 88 -3.54 -1.73 -11.67
CA GLU A 88 -3.94 -0.72 -12.66
C GLU A 88 -3.30 0.67 -12.40
N SER A 89 -3.28 1.12 -11.14
CA SER A 89 -2.82 2.47 -10.80
C SER A 89 -1.32 2.61 -10.68
N GLU A 90 -0.61 1.58 -10.18
CA GLU A 90 0.84 1.67 -9.94
C GLU A 90 1.67 0.93 -10.98
N LEU A 91 1.15 -0.19 -11.54
CA LEU A 91 1.87 -0.98 -12.55
C LEU A 91 1.36 -0.73 -13.97
N HIS A 92 0.27 0.02 -14.13
CA HIS A 92 -0.43 0.24 -15.40
C HIS A 92 -0.78 -1.06 -16.14
N ALA A 93 -1.11 -2.12 -15.36
CA ALA A 93 -1.35 -3.46 -15.86
C ALA A 93 -2.57 -4.11 -15.23
N LYS A 94 -3.23 -4.96 -16.01
CA LYS A 94 -4.19 -5.92 -15.48
C LYS A 94 -3.43 -7.12 -14.98
N ILE A 95 -3.41 -7.30 -13.66
CA ILE A 95 -2.71 -8.40 -13.00
C ILE A 95 -3.65 -9.57 -12.74
N THR A 96 -3.07 -10.75 -12.55
CA THR A 96 -3.68 -11.87 -11.82
C THR A 96 -2.90 -12.10 -10.53
N HIS A 97 -3.44 -12.83 -9.57
CA HIS A 97 -2.81 -13.07 -8.27
C HIS A 97 -3.26 -14.41 -7.69
N ASP A 98 -2.49 -14.95 -6.74
CA ASP A 98 -2.89 -16.11 -5.96
C ASP A 98 -4.11 -15.76 -5.08
N ASP A 99 -4.90 -16.78 -4.71
CA ASP A 99 -6.10 -16.60 -3.87
C ASP A 99 -5.73 -16.16 -2.45
N ASP A 100 -4.61 -16.64 -1.90
CA ASP A 100 -4.16 -16.37 -0.54
C ASP A 100 -2.86 -15.55 -0.53
N PRO A 101 -2.65 -14.71 0.50
CA PRO A 101 -1.37 -14.02 0.67
C PRO A 101 -0.26 -15.02 0.96
N CYS A 102 0.89 -14.86 0.31
CA CYS A 102 2.07 -15.69 0.58
C CYS A 102 2.79 -15.30 1.87
N MET A 103 2.52 -14.10 2.40
CA MET A 103 3.09 -13.59 3.63
C MET A 103 2.14 -12.61 4.32
N ILE A 104 2.06 -12.68 5.65
CA ILE A 104 1.31 -11.72 6.48
C ILE A 104 2.30 -11.12 7.48
N ASN A 105 2.45 -9.81 7.46
CA ASN A 105 3.39 -9.10 8.31
C ASN A 105 2.69 -8.02 9.12
N GLN A 106 3.23 -7.75 10.31
CA GLN A 106 2.88 -6.60 11.11
C GLN A 106 4.03 -5.60 11.07
N ILE A 107 3.72 -4.34 10.79
CA ILE A 107 4.66 -3.23 10.76
C ILE A 107 4.24 -2.23 11.82
N ILE A 108 5.12 -1.99 12.80
CA ILE A 108 4.94 -0.95 13.82
C ILE A 108 6.10 0.02 13.71
N LEU A 109 5.80 1.25 13.31
CA LEU A 109 6.75 2.35 13.17
C LEU A 109 6.69 3.25 14.42
N LYS A 110 7.73 4.05 14.63
CA LYS A 110 7.81 4.97 15.78
C LYS A 110 6.88 6.18 15.69
N GLN A 111 6.37 6.47 14.49
CA GLN A 111 5.50 7.61 14.23
C GLN A 111 4.07 7.34 14.72
N ASP A 112 3.38 8.37 15.18
CA ASP A 112 2.02 8.26 15.71
C ASP A 112 0.96 8.16 14.58
N VAL A 113 1.22 8.76 13.43
CA VAL A 113 0.33 8.77 12.26
C VAL A 113 0.83 7.74 11.26
N ARG A 114 -0.07 6.88 10.77
CA ARG A 114 0.28 5.80 9.82
C ARG A 114 1.43 4.92 10.33
N GLY A 115 1.45 4.67 11.64
CA GLY A 115 2.53 3.94 12.31
C GLY A 115 2.26 2.44 12.49
N HIS A 116 1.05 1.94 12.18
CA HIS A 116 0.70 0.54 12.40
C HIS A 116 -0.03 -0.05 11.18
N PHE A 117 0.57 -1.09 10.58
CA PHE A 117 0.02 -1.80 9.43
C PHE A 117 -0.03 -3.30 9.66
N VAL A 118 -1.03 -3.94 9.07
CA VAL A 118 -1.03 -5.36 8.75
C VAL A 118 -0.90 -5.46 7.23
N SER A 119 0.23 -5.96 6.76
CA SER A 119 0.54 -6.10 5.34
C SER A 119 0.32 -7.54 4.88
N LEU A 120 -0.45 -7.70 3.82
CA LEU A 120 -0.78 -8.95 3.15
C LEU A 120 -0.05 -8.97 1.81
N LEU A 121 1.04 -9.74 1.70
CA LEU A 121 1.82 -9.86 0.46
C LEU A 121 1.22 -10.95 -0.42
N TYR A 122 0.80 -10.60 -1.63
CA TYR A 122 0.28 -11.52 -2.63
C TYR A 122 1.26 -11.72 -3.77
N ARG A 123 1.45 -12.98 -4.22
CA ARG A 123 2.10 -13.20 -5.51
C ARG A 123 1.15 -12.75 -6.61
N CYS A 124 1.68 -11.87 -7.45
CA CYS A 124 0.93 -11.28 -8.55
C CYS A 124 1.68 -11.53 -9.86
N TYR A 125 0.92 -11.64 -10.94
CA TYR A 125 1.43 -11.99 -12.26
C TYR A 125 0.99 -10.93 -13.25
N LEU A 126 1.93 -10.47 -14.06
CA LEU A 126 1.72 -9.53 -15.15
C LEU A 126 1.39 -10.30 -16.45
N PRO A 127 0.74 -9.65 -17.43
CA PRO A 127 0.63 -10.20 -18.77
C PRO A 127 2.00 -10.52 -19.39
N ASP A 128 2.08 -11.54 -20.24
CA ASP A 128 3.33 -11.99 -20.86
C ASP A 128 4.01 -10.90 -21.73
N ASP A 129 3.22 -9.98 -22.27
CA ASP A 129 3.67 -8.86 -23.09
C ASP A 129 3.93 -7.58 -22.29
N TYR A 130 3.90 -7.65 -20.97
CA TYR A 130 4.10 -6.48 -20.12
C TYR A 130 5.52 -5.91 -20.26
N VAL A 131 5.57 -4.62 -20.51
CA VAL A 131 6.80 -3.82 -20.53
C VAL A 131 6.60 -2.64 -19.58
N ILE A 132 7.60 -2.36 -18.74
CA ILE A 132 7.55 -1.17 -17.89
C ILE A 132 7.47 0.07 -18.78
N ASP A 133 6.43 0.87 -18.55
CA ASP A 133 6.29 2.19 -19.16
C ASP A 133 6.31 3.25 -18.04
N ASN A 134 7.43 3.93 -17.91
CA ASN A 134 7.59 5.04 -16.97
C ASN A 134 7.19 6.41 -17.57
N GLY A 135 6.83 6.46 -18.85
CA GLY A 135 6.54 7.73 -19.54
C GLY A 135 7.66 8.75 -19.30
N ASP A 136 7.29 9.93 -18.79
CA ASP A 136 8.23 11.02 -18.48
C ASP A 136 8.81 10.93 -17.04
N ILE A 137 8.42 9.94 -16.23
CA ILE A 137 8.89 9.77 -14.85
C ILE A 137 10.34 9.28 -14.87
N LYS A 138 11.22 10.01 -14.19
CA LYS A 138 12.65 9.68 -14.10
C LYS A 138 12.95 8.89 -12.82
N GLU A 139 14.05 8.13 -12.87
CA GLU A 139 14.56 7.44 -11.67
C GLU A 139 14.74 8.42 -10.51
N GLY A 140 14.25 8.04 -9.33
CA GLY A 140 14.18 8.89 -8.14
C GLY A 140 12.91 9.75 -8.02
N GLN A 141 11.97 9.63 -8.93
CA GLN A 141 10.66 10.28 -8.85
C GLN A 141 9.58 9.26 -8.49
N SER A 142 8.60 9.68 -7.70
CA SER A 142 7.47 8.82 -7.28
C SER A 142 6.77 8.20 -8.47
N GLY A 143 6.53 6.88 -8.39
CA GLY A 143 5.90 6.09 -9.45
C GLY A 143 6.88 5.48 -10.46
N PHE A 144 8.19 5.77 -10.39
CA PHE A 144 9.17 5.13 -11.27
C PHE A 144 9.28 3.65 -10.97
N LEU A 145 9.04 2.81 -11.97
CA LEU A 145 9.07 1.35 -11.88
C LEU A 145 10.41 0.79 -12.35
N LYS A 146 10.91 -0.23 -11.64
CA LYS A 146 12.15 -0.93 -12.01
C LYS A 146 12.14 -2.38 -11.54
N TRP A 147 12.71 -3.27 -12.36
CA TRP A 147 13.07 -4.62 -11.94
C TRP A 147 14.35 -4.57 -11.11
N ILE A 148 14.27 -5.04 -9.87
CA ILE A 148 15.37 -5.02 -8.90
C ILE A 148 15.83 -6.47 -8.63
N ASP A 149 17.14 -6.74 -8.77
CA ASP A 149 17.75 -8.07 -8.69
C ASP A 149 18.20 -8.50 -7.29
N ARG A 150 18.21 -7.58 -6.33
CA ARG A 150 18.58 -7.82 -4.93
C ARG A 150 17.93 -6.78 -4.03
N CYS A 151 17.86 -7.05 -2.73
CA CYS A 151 17.33 -6.08 -1.77
C CYS A 151 18.04 -4.72 -1.90
N PRO A 152 17.32 -3.63 -2.27
CA PRO A 152 17.95 -2.34 -2.48
C PRO A 152 18.36 -1.69 -1.16
N ASP A 153 19.45 -0.90 -1.20
CA ASP A 153 19.89 -0.14 -0.02
C ASP A 153 18.89 0.95 0.37
N GLU A 154 18.25 1.58 -0.63
CA GLU A 154 17.24 2.62 -0.46
C GLU A 154 15.82 2.02 -0.43
N PHE A 155 15.56 1.11 0.47
CA PHE A 155 14.24 0.53 0.69
C PHE A 155 13.47 1.34 1.73
N VAL A 156 12.21 1.65 1.48
CA VAL A 156 11.36 2.41 2.42
C VAL A 156 11.34 1.74 3.80
N THR A 157 11.53 2.53 4.84
CA THR A 157 11.54 2.08 6.23
C THR A 157 10.28 1.27 6.57
N GLY A 158 10.45 0.16 7.27
CA GLY A 158 9.38 -0.77 7.63
C GLY A 158 9.15 -1.86 6.59
N GLN A 159 9.17 -1.57 5.28
CA GLN A 159 9.10 -2.63 4.28
C GLN A 159 10.42 -3.42 4.19
N ARG A 160 11.57 -2.76 4.33
CA ARG A 160 12.86 -3.45 4.34
C ARG A 160 12.92 -4.56 5.39
N ASP A 161 12.44 -4.30 6.59
CA ASP A 161 12.54 -5.25 7.72
C ASP A 161 11.73 -6.53 7.48
N ILE A 162 10.66 -6.45 6.67
CA ILE A 162 9.77 -7.58 6.41
C ILE A 162 9.98 -8.22 5.04
N TYR A 163 10.63 -7.53 4.10
CA TYR A 163 10.76 -7.94 2.69
C TYR A 163 12.20 -8.10 2.20
N ASN A 164 13.20 -8.04 3.10
CA ASN A 164 14.61 -8.18 2.73
C ASN A 164 14.97 -9.55 2.12
N ASN A 165 14.16 -10.58 2.33
CA ASN A 165 14.34 -11.95 1.87
C ASN A 165 13.54 -12.30 0.59
N LEU A 166 12.94 -11.31 -0.08
CA LEU A 166 12.16 -11.59 -1.29
C LEU A 166 13.01 -12.05 -2.48
N TRP A 167 14.31 -11.86 -2.44
CA TRP A 167 15.26 -12.26 -3.50
C TRP A 167 15.97 -13.59 -3.23
N ASP A 168 15.72 -14.22 -2.07
CA ASP A 168 16.29 -15.50 -1.67
C ASP A 168 15.63 -16.70 -2.36
#